data_cc2eab7ab749362c3378843fb6c37038
#
_entry.id   cc2eab7ab749362c3378843fb6c37038
#
_cell.length_a   1.000
_cell.length_b   1.000
_cell.length_c   1.000
_cell.angle_alpha   90.00
_cell.angle_beta   90.00
_cell.angle_gamma   90.00
#
_symmetry.space_group_name_H-M   'P 1'
#
loop_
_entity.id
_entity.type
_entity.pdbx_description
1 polymer ?
#
loop_
_entity_poly.entity_id
_entity_poly.type
_entity_poly.pdbx_seq_one_letter_code
_entity_poly.pdbx_strand_id
1 'polypeptide(L)'
;MPVLKNVEHNSQNEFYRSPVGAAESYTDVRLRIKLELDDIEDQKAEISVKARFWRERVGELVYVLEPEDPVGREMYFSANIAMPEKGCLLWYYFVININGRIWYYGNNDARMGGLGYLRDDPPAQSYQITVFNKGADTPNWFRHSVMYQIFPDRFYRKGDRLVEKKGAVYHACWDDKPFYYKDVDTKEIVSYDFYGGNLAGIQEKLPYLKDLGISVIYLNPIFESASNHHYDTGDYHKVDPILGTNEELKELCAKAKEMGIRIMLDGVFSHTGDDSRYFNKYGHYDTVGAYQSKDSPYYEWYCFNKYPESYESWWGFSTLPNVKEETPSYMNFIINDEDSVLKYWMKQGISGWRLDVVDELPEKFTQAFYRELKKVDKDAVMLGEVWEDASNKSAYGVSREYLCGQELDSAMNYPFRQAVLDFLLGYADAGQISVRLRSLQENYPKHNFYAMMNLLGSHDRERILTLLGEAPSQEGVPAVRQASYRLDGERLYKGLMRTKMAILWQMTFPGVPSVYYGDEIALQGYRDPSC
;
A
#
# COMPACT_ATOMS: atom_id res chain seq x y z
N MET A 1 14.57 8.16 -50.70
CA MET A 1 14.49 7.40 -49.42
C MET A 1 13.26 7.89 -48.70
N PRO A 2 12.32 7.02 -48.34
CA PRO A 2 11.14 7.45 -47.62
C PRO A 2 11.55 8.13 -46.30
N VAL A 3 10.96 9.28 -46.03
CA VAL A 3 11.18 10.02 -44.78
C VAL A 3 10.08 9.66 -43.82
N LEU A 4 10.46 9.20 -42.63
CA LEU A 4 9.52 8.91 -41.52
C LEU A 4 8.91 10.22 -41.03
N LYS A 5 7.59 10.39 -41.21
CA LYS A 5 6.85 11.59 -40.79
C LYS A 5 6.29 11.48 -39.42
N ASN A 6 5.67 10.34 -39.12
CA ASN A 6 5.01 10.11 -37.86
C ASN A 6 5.10 8.64 -37.46
N VAL A 7 5.16 8.40 -36.15
CA VAL A 7 5.07 7.08 -35.55
C VAL A 7 4.08 7.16 -34.40
N GLU A 8 3.22 6.16 -34.32
CA GLU A 8 2.20 6.14 -33.28
C GLU A 8 2.02 4.76 -32.68
N HIS A 9 2.10 4.69 -31.38
CA HIS A 9 1.62 3.62 -30.55
C HIS A 9 1.00 4.24 -29.29
N ASN A 10 -0.17 3.74 -28.89
CA ASN A 10 -0.87 4.17 -27.69
C ASN A 10 -1.22 2.96 -26.84
N SER A 11 -0.51 2.76 -25.75
CA SER A 11 -0.67 1.59 -24.87
C SER A 11 -2.04 1.52 -24.19
N GLN A 12 -2.80 2.62 -24.20
CA GLN A 12 -4.15 2.73 -23.61
C GLN A 12 -5.27 2.59 -24.67
N ASN A 13 -4.95 2.18 -25.87
CA ASN A 13 -5.91 2.00 -26.96
C ASN A 13 -5.82 0.57 -27.50
N GLU A 14 -6.96 -0.15 -27.48
CA GLU A 14 -7.04 -1.55 -27.95
C GLU A 14 -6.61 -1.77 -29.39
N PHE A 15 -6.67 -0.73 -30.24
CA PHE A 15 -6.15 -0.82 -31.58
C PHE A 15 -4.64 -1.07 -31.61
N TYR A 16 -3.90 -0.48 -30.68
CA TYR A 16 -2.43 -0.60 -30.61
C TYR A 16 -1.93 -1.65 -29.64
N ARG A 17 -2.71 -1.93 -28.57
CA ARG A 17 -2.39 -2.94 -27.57
C ARG A 17 -3.65 -3.65 -27.13
N SER A 18 -3.76 -4.94 -27.41
CA SER A 18 -4.94 -5.73 -27.05
C SER A 18 -4.54 -7.05 -26.37
N PRO A 19 -5.02 -7.32 -25.13
CA PRO A 19 -5.82 -6.42 -24.31
C PRO A 19 -5.04 -5.21 -23.81
N VAL A 20 -5.75 -4.12 -23.54
CA VAL A 20 -5.18 -2.96 -22.83
C VAL A 20 -4.99 -3.32 -21.35
N GLY A 21 -3.93 -2.82 -20.75
CA GLY A 21 -3.69 -2.97 -19.32
C GLY A 21 -2.83 -4.17 -18.95
N ALA A 22 -2.99 -4.67 -17.72
CA ALA A 22 -2.32 -5.86 -17.24
C ALA A 22 -2.84 -7.11 -17.99
N ALA A 23 -2.00 -8.13 -18.10
CA ALA A 23 -2.29 -9.36 -18.84
C ALA A 23 -2.16 -10.60 -17.94
N GLU A 24 -3.00 -11.61 -18.17
CA GLU A 24 -2.90 -12.88 -17.47
C GLU A 24 -1.74 -13.72 -18.07
N SER A 25 -1.04 -14.46 -17.23
CA SER A 25 -0.02 -15.42 -17.69
C SER A 25 -0.64 -16.47 -18.63
N TYR A 26 0.16 -16.99 -19.58
CA TYR A 26 -0.27 -17.90 -20.65
C TYR A 26 -1.28 -17.30 -21.66
N THR A 27 -1.46 -15.99 -21.71
CA THR A 27 -2.26 -15.32 -22.75
C THR A 27 -1.37 -14.61 -23.75
N ASP A 28 -1.96 -14.10 -24.84
CA ASP A 28 -1.24 -13.29 -25.79
C ASP A 28 -1.65 -11.83 -25.68
N VAL A 29 -0.67 -10.92 -25.84
CA VAL A 29 -0.90 -9.49 -25.99
C VAL A 29 -0.48 -9.11 -27.42
N ARG A 30 -1.44 -8.62 -28.21
CA ARG A 30 -1.13 -8.04 -29.51
C ARG A 30 -0.59 -6.64 -29.35
N LEU A 31 0.60 -6.39 -29.88
CA LEU A 31 1.17 -5.05 -30.01
C LEU A 31 1.13 -4.63 -31.47
N ARG A 32 0.74 -3.38 -31.71
CA ARG A 32 0.71 -2.75 -33.04
C ARG A 32 1.35 -1.37 -32.97
N ILE A 33 2.06 -0.98 -34.03
CA ILE A 33 2.61 0.36 -34.18
C ILE A 33 2.33 0.85 -35.60
N LYS A 34 2.03 2.14 -35.75
CA LYS A 34 1.79 2.80 -37.03
C LYS A 34 3.02 3.61 -37.42
N LEU A 35 3.40 3.53 -38.68
CA LEU A 35 4.40 4.38 -39.33
C LEU A 35 3.74 5.14 -40.47
N GLU A 36 3.96 6.44 -40.55
CA GLU A 36 3.57 7.28 -41.69
C GLU A 36 4.82 7.74 -42.45
N LEU A 37 4.90 7.41 -43.75
CA LEU A 37 6.01 7.72 -44.63
C LEU A 37 5.60 8.74 -45.70
N ASP A 38 6.55 9.56 -46.14
CA ASP A 38 6.33 10.52 -47.25
C ASP A 38 6.00 9.85 -48.57
N ASP A 39 6.70 8.75 -48.86
CA ASP A 39 6.62 8.03 -50.11
C ASP A 39 6.59 6.53 -49.84
N ILE A 40 5.44 5.91 -50.11
CA ILE A 40 5.23 4.46 -49.99
C ILE A 40 5.53 3.75 -51.33
N GLU A 41 5.58 4.49 -52.46
CA GLU A 41 5.83 3.90 -53.75
C GLU A 41 7.30 3.44 -53.93
N ASP A 42 8.20 3.82 -53.02
CA ASP A 42 9.55 3.26 -52.96
C ASP A 42 9.54 1.82 -52.45
N GLN A 43 9.09 0.88 -53.29
CA GLN A 43 9.03 -0.56 -53.00
C GLN A 43 10.39 -1.20 -52.64
N LYS A 44 11.46 -0.42 -52.61
CA LYS A 44 12.82 -0.85 -52.26
C LYS A 44 13.23 -0.51 -50.85
N ALA A 45 12.38 0.18 -50.09
CA ALA A 45 12.69 0.49 -48.69
C ALA A 45 12.67 -0.77 -47.82
N GLU A 46 13.79 -1.11 -47.23
CA GLU A 46 13.89 -2.16 -46.22
C GLU A 46 13.42 -1.60 -44.87
N ILE A 47 12.24 -2.02 -44.44
CA ILE A 47 11.64 -1.59 -43.17
C ILE A 47 11.52 -2.79 -42.24
N SER A 48 12.06 -2.69 -41.05
CA SER A 48 11.85 -3.69 -39.98
C SER A 48 11.48 -3.02 -38.66
N VAL A 49 10.52 -3.60 -37.97
CA VAL A 49 10.06 -3.13 -36.68
C VAL A 49 10.19 -4.26 -35.68
N LYS A 50 10.76 -3.97 -34.51
CA LYS A 50 10.93 -4.92 -33.43
C LYS A 50 10.38 -4.33 -32.14
N ALA A 51 9.74 -5.14 -31.31
CA ALA A 51 9.47 -4.82 -29.92
C ALA A 51 10.56 -5.43 -29.05
N ARG A 52 11.28 -4.57 -28.35
CA ARG A 52 12.29 -4.98 -27.39
C ARG A 52 11.66 -5.00 -26.02
N PHE A 53 11.76 -6.14 -25.34
CA PHE A 53 11.29 -6.34 -23.97
C PHE A 53 12.45 -6.48 -23.00
N TRP A 54 12.23 -6.04 -21.78
CA TRP A 54 13.04 -6.33 -20.62
C TRP A 54 12.18 -7.02 -19.57
N ARG A 55 12.68 -8.11 -19.01
CA ARG A 55 12.10 -8.80 -17.87
C ARG A 55 13.14 -8.92 -16.78
N GLU A 56 12.80 -8.51 -15.57
CA GLU A 56 13.68 -8.64 -14.42
C GLU A 56 14.15 -10.08 -14.24
N ARG A 57 15.41 -10.26 -13.85
CA ARG A 57 16.05 -11.57 -13.61
C ARG A 57 16.13 -12.51 -14.85
N VAL A 58 15.62 -12.10 -15.98
CA VAL A 58 15.67 -12.88 -17.24
C VAL A 58 16.48 -12.15 -18.30
N GLY A 59 16.34 -10.82 -18.42
CA GLY A 59 17.05 -9.98 -19.38
C GLY A 59 16.20 -9.61 -20.58
N GLU A 60 16.87 -9.40 -21.72
CA GLU A 60 16.29 -8.89 -22.95
C GLU A 60 15.63 -9.99 -23.80
N LEU A 61 14.45 -9.66 -24.32
CA LEU A 61 13.72 -10.45 -25.31
C LEU A 61 13.37 -9.54 -26.49
N VAL A 62 13.42 -10.05 -27.70
CA VAL A 62 13.13 -9.27 -28.92
C VAL A 62 12.12 -10.02 -29.78
N TYR A 63 11.04 -9.33 -30.15
CA TYR A 63 10.01 -9.83 -31.06
C TYR A 63 10.02 -9.01 -32.34
N VAL A 64 9.97 -9.67 -33.49
CA VAL A 64 9.79 -9.02 -34.78
C VAL A 64 8.31 -8.77 -35.00
N LEU A 65 7.95 -7.57 -35.44
CA LEU A 65 6.59 -7.26 -35.85
C LEU A 65 6.45 -7.45 -37.34
N GLU A 66 5.40 -8.14 -37.74
CA GLU A 66 5.07 -8.38 -39.15
C GLU A 66 4.27 -7.19 -39.71
N PRO A 67 4.52 -6.82 -40.99
CA PRO A 67 3.75 -5.77 -41.66
C PRO A 67 2.32 -6.24 -41.89
N GLU A 68 1.36 -5.33 -41.72
CA GLU A 68 -0.04 -5.50 -42.11
C GLU A 68 -0.28 -4.82 -43.49
N ASP A 69 -1.45 -5.04 -44.09
CA ASP A 69 -1.83 -4.36 -45.33
C ASP A 69 -1.86 -2.84 -45.12
N PRO A 70 -1.16 -2.07 -45.93
CA PRO A 70 -1.09 -0.61 -45.78
C PRO A 70 -2.44 0.05 -46.05
N VAL A 71 -2.72 1.15 -45.32
CA VAL A 71 -3.92 1.96 -45.53
C VAL A 71 -3.48 3.38 -45.98
N GLY A 72 -3.53 3.63 -47.26
CA GLY A 72 -3.06 4.90 -47.80
C GLY A 72 -1.55 5.08 -47.61
N ARG A 73 -1.15 6.07 -46.80
CA ARG A 73 0.27 6.33 -46.45
C ARG A 73 0.67 5.75 -45.08
N GLU A 74 -0.24 5.02 -44.46
CA GLU A 74 -0.02 4.44 -43.12
C GLU A 74 0.37 2.96 -43.27
N MET A 75 1.46 2.59 -42.66
CA MET A 75 1.93 1.21 -42.53
C MET A 75 1.76 0.77 -41.07
N TYR A 76 1.20 -0.40 -40.88
CA TYR A 76 1.03 -0.99 -39.58
C TYR A 76 1.92 -2.22 -39.42
N PHE A 77 2.51 -2.37 -38.26
CA PHE A 77 3.28 -3.55 -37.88
C PHE A 77 2.73 -4.11 -36.57
N SER A 78 2.56 -5.42 -36.52
CA SER A 78 2.03 -6.06 -35.32
C SER A 78 2.68 -7.41 -35.00
N ALA A 79 2.59 -7.80 -33.72
CA ALA A 79 2.93 -9.15 -33.25
C ALA A 79 2.04 -9.55 -32.08
N ASN A 80 1.77 -10.84 -31.98
CA ASN A 80 1.20 -11.42 -30.79
C ASN A 80 2.34 -11.89 -29.87
N ILE A 81 2.40 -11.34 -28.69
CA ILE A 81 3.44 -11.57 -27.71
C ILE A 81 2.89 -12.51 -26.63
N ALA A 82 3.43 -13.73 -26.57
CA ALA A 82 3.05 -14.69 -25.55
C ALA A 82 3.51 -14.20 -24.17
N MET A 83 2.58 -14.08 -23.23
CA MET A 83 2.89 -13.71 -21.86
C MET A 83 3.56 -14.86 -21.12
N PRO A 84 4.50 -14.56 -20.20
CA PRO A 84 5.20 -15.56 -19.40
C PRO A 84 4.25 -16.47 -18.61
N GLU A 85 4.76 -17.64 -18.23
CA GLU A 85 4.01 -18.61 -17.41
C GLU A 85 3.73 -18.14 -15.99
N LYS A 86 4.60 -17.26 -15.46
CA LYS A 86 4.48 -16.70 -14.12
C LYS A 86 4.31 -15.19 -14.19
N GLY A 87 3.52 -14.67 -13.27
CA GLY A 87 3.37 -13.24 -13.05
C GLY A 87 4.73 -12.56 -12.89
N CYS A 88 4.89 -11.41 -13.55
CA CYS A 88 6.11 -10.60 -13.55
C CYS A 88 5.87 -9.22 -14.16
N LEU A 89 6.88 -8.36 -14.12
CA LEU A 89 6.88 -7.09 -14.83
C LEU A 89 7.62 -7.22 -16.16
N LEU A 90 7.00 -6.74 -17.23
CA LEU A 90 7.61 -6.59 -18.54
C LEU A 90 7.65 -5.11 -18.92
N TRP A 91 8.77 -4.74 -19.52
CA TRP A 91 9.02 -3.38 -19.99
C TRP A 91 9.35 -3.43 -21.46
N TYR A 92 8.67 -2.65 -22.32
CA TYR A 92 8.89 -2.70 -23.76
C TYR A 92 8.95 -1.33 -24.42
N TYR A 93 9.65 -1.30 -25.57
CA TYR A 93 9.65 -0.22 -26.54
C TYR A 93 9.90 -0.77 -27.94
N PHE A 94 9.70 0.05 -28.97
CA PHE A 94 9.88 -0.37 -30.34
C PHE A 94 11.21 0.15 -30.90
N VAL A 95 11.84 -0.68 -31.73
CA VAL A 95 13.03 -0.36 -32.54
C VAL A 95 12.61 -0.43 -33.98
N ILE A 96 12.75 0.68 -34.71
CA ILE A 96 12.33 0.85 -36.11
C ILE A 96 13.59 1.06 -36.93
N ASN A 97 13.81 0.22 -37.93
CA ASN A 97 14.91 0.36 -38.89
C ASN A 97 14.33 0.61 -40.29
N ILE A 98 14.76 1.68 -40.91
CA ILE A 98 14.42 2.03 -42.32
C ILE A 98 15.72 2.26 -43.06
N ASN A 99 16.07 1.37 -43.98
CA ASN A 99 17.29 1.45 -44.80
C ASN A 99 18.58 1.63 -43.96
N GLY A 100 18.68 0.95 -42.81
CA GLY A 100 19.84 1.01 -41.92
C GLY A 100 19.83 2.16 -40.91
N ARG A 101 18.90 3.12 -41.01
CA ARG A 101 18.72 4.15 -40.00
C ARG A 101 17.76 3.64 -38.90
N ILE A 102 18.14 3.80 -37.64
CA ILE A 102 17.41 3.28 -36.47
C ILE A 102 16.74 4.42 -35.74
N TRP A 103 15.49 4.20 -35.35
CA TRP A 103 14.72 5.03 -34.41
C TRP A 103 14.14 4.16 -33.31
N TYR A 104 13.81 4.82 -32.20
CA TYR A 104 13.23 4.20 -31.02
C TYR A 104 11.91 4.90 -30.71
N TYR A 105 10.85 4.12 -30.46
CA TYR A 105 9.57 4.65 -30.00
C TYR A 105 9.23 4.02 -28.66
N GLY A 106 9.15 4.83 -27.60
CA GLY A 106 8.88 4.38 -26.23
C GLY A 106 7.87 5.25 -25.52
N ASN A 107 7.68 4.97 -24.25
CA ASN A 107 6.77 5.69 -23.37
C ASN A 107 7.11 7.20 -23.32
N ASN A 108 6.17 8.00 -22.84
CA ASN A 108 6.41 9.42 -22.58
C ASN A 108 7.36 9.63 -21.39
N ASP A 109 7.86 10.85 -21.24
CA ASP A 109 8.85 11.18 -20.19
C ASP A 109 8.31 11.00 -18.77
N ALA A 110 6.99 11.11 -18.58
CA ALA A 110 6.33 10.86 -17.30
C ALA A 110 6.13 9.37 -16.99
N ARG A 111 6.39 8.47 -17.95
CA ARG A 111 6.19 6.99 -17.84
C ARG A 111 4.75 6.57 -17.56
N MET A 112 3.78 7.36 -17.97
CA MET A 112 2.37 7.16 -17.62
C MET A 112 1.54 6.46 -18.70
N GLY A 113 2.20 5.77 -19.64
CA GLY A 113 1.50 5.08 -20.72
C GLY A 113 0.87 6.02 -21.75
N GLY A 114 -0.05 5.48 -22.55
CA GLY A 114 -0.69 6.22 -23.63
C GLY A 114 0.23 6.44 -24.84
N LEU A 115 0.16 7.63 -25.46
CA LEU A 115 1.03 8.01 -26.56
C LEU A 115 2.48 8.18 -26.11
N GLY A 116 3.40 7.65 -26.89
CA GLY A 116 4.84 7.76 -26.66
C GLY A 116 5.53 8.77 -27.56
N TYR A 117 6.86 8.72 -27.54
CA TYR A 117 7.71 9.60 -28.31
C TYR A 117 8.70 8.83 -29.19
N LEU A 118 8.92 9.36 -30.41
CA LEU A 118 9.97 8.92 -31.32
C LEU A 118 11.29 9.60 -30.98
N ARG A 119 12.37 8.81 -30.92
CA ARG A 119 13.74 9.27 -30.62
C ARG A 119 14.73 8.63 -31.61
N ASP A 120 15.87 9.25 -31.80
CA ASP A 120 17.00 8.72 -32.58
C ASP A 120 18.08 8.05 -31.71
N ASP A 121 17.88 8.07 -30.37
CA ASP A 121 18.66 7.35 -29.37
C ASP A 121 17.76 6.39 -28.57
N PRO A 122 18.31 5.36 -27.91
CA PRO A 122 17.52 4.41 -27.11
C PRO A 122 16.66 5.14 -26.07
N PRO A 123 15.35 4.85 -26.00
CA PRO A 123 14.46 5.50 -25.05
C PRO A 123 14.86 5.14 -23.62
N ALA A 124 14.95 6.14 -22.77
CA ALA A 124 15.11 5.94 -21.33
C ALA A 124 13.85 5.33 -20.69
N GLN A 125 12.68 5.50 -21.33
CA GLN A 125 11.37 5.11 -20.82
C GLN A 125 10.78 3.96 -21.64
N SER A 126 10.37 2.91 -20.94
CA SER A 126 9.63 1.78 -21.52
C SER A 126 8.16 1.83 -21.11
N TYR A 127 7.28 1.23 -21.91
CA TYR A 127 5.93 0.89 -21.49
C TYR A 127 5.97 -0.31 -20.54
N GLN A 128 5.00 -0.38 -19.63
CA GLN A 128 4.85 -1.49 -18.69
C GLN A 128 3.75 -2.46 -19.15
N ILE A 129 3.98 -3.76 -18.92
CA ILE A 129 2.93 -4.77 -18.86
C ILE A 129 3.09 -5.50 -17.52
N THR A 130 2.11 -5.38 -16.65
CA THR A 130 2.01 -6.22 -15.45
C THR A 130 1.39 -7.54 -15.86
N VAL A 131 2.16 -8.62 -15.78
CA VAL A 131 1.64 -9.97 -15.99
C VAL A 131 1.29 -10.55 -14.63
N PHE A 132 0.04 -11.03 -14.47
CA PHE A 132 -0.42 -11.65 -13.25
C PHE A 132 -0.67 -13.15 -13.44
N ASN A 133 -0.52 -13.93 -12.39
CA ASN A 133 -0.69 -15.38 -12.44
C ASN A 133 -2.09 -15.76 -12.88
N LYS A 134 -2.19 -16.81 -13.70
CA LYS A 134 -3.45 -17.36 -14.17
C LYS A 134 -4.38 -17.72 -13.01
N GLY A 135 -5.60 -17.19 -13.07
CA GLY A 135 -6.62 -17.39 -12.05
C GLY A 135 -6.43 -16.56 -10.77
N ALA A 136 -5.44 -15.64 -10.73
CA ALA A 136 -5.34 -14.68 -9.64
C ALA A 136 -6.57 -13.77 -9.64
N ASP A 137 -7.18 -13.63 -8.48
CA ASP A 137 -8.34 -12.76 -8.26
C ASP A 137 -8.32 -12.26 -6.82
N THR A 138 -8.97 -11.14 -6.56
CA THR A 138 -9.19 -10.60 -5.23
C THR A 138 -10.59 -10.96 -4.75
N PRO A 139 -10.79 -11.20 -3.45
CA PRO A 139 -12.10 -11.57 -2.93
C PRO A 139 -13.19 -10.57 -3.30
N ASN A 140 -14.27 -11.07 -3.90
CA ASN A 140 -15.37 -10.23 -4.41
C ASN A 140 -16.01 -9.37 -3.31
N TRP A 141 -16.13 -9.91 -2.09
CA TRP A 141 -16.68 -9.17 -0.96
C TRP A 141 -15.86 -7.91 -0.66
N PHE A 142 -14.52 -7.96 -0.82
CA PHE A 142 -13.65 -6.83 -0.52
C PHE A 142 -13.78 -5.72 -1.57
N ARG A 143 -13.85 -6.07 -2.84
CA ARG A 143 -14.07 -5.11 -3.95
C ARG A 143 -15.37 -4.32 -3.84
N HIS A 144 -16.36 -4.83 -3.11
CA HIS A 144 -17.67 -4.18 -2.90
C HIS A 144 -17.83 -3.62 -1.48
N SER A 145 -16.71 -3.42 -0.79
CA SER A 145 -16.71 -2.95 0.59
C SER A 145 -16.48 -1.45 0.70
N VAL A 146 -16.94 -0.90 1.82
CA VAL A 146 -16.50 0.38 2.35
C VAL A 146 -15.76 0.10 3.65
N MET A 147 -14.50 0.52 3.72
CA MET A 147 -13.61 0.30 4.86
C MET A 147 -13.67 1.48 5.83
N TYR A 148 -13.50 1.18 7.11
CA TYR A 148 -13.35 2.17 8.16
C TYR A 148 -12.11 1.83 9.00
N GLN A 149 -11.13 2.71 9.01
CA GLN A 149 -9.90 2.55 9.78
C GLN A 149 -10.08 3.12 11.18
N ILE A 150 -9.78 2.32 12.20
CA ILE A 150 -9.91 2.71 13.61
C ILE A 150 -8.54 2.70 14.29
N PHE A 151 -8.21 3.80 14.97
CA PHE A 151 -7.17 3.86 15.98
C PHE A 151 -7.81 3.52 17.34
N PRO A 152 -7.63 2.30 17.89
CA PRO A 152 -8.49 1.78 18.96
C PRO A 152 -8.53 2.62 20.21
N ASP A 153 -7.37 3.07 20.70
CA ASP A 153 -7.28 3.91 21.92
C ASP A 153 -8.08 5.21 21.83
N ARG A 154 -8.25 5.75 20.62
CA ARG A 154 -8.84 7.09 20.37
C ARG A 154 -10.21 7.06 19.74
N PHE A 155 -10.85 5.92 19.60
CA PHE A 155 -12.14 5.81 18.91
C PHE A 155 -13.33 5.92 19.86
N TYR A 156 -13.47 4.99 20.79
CA TYR A 156 -14.57 4.98 21.76
C TYR A 156 -14.27 4.07 22.95
N ARG A 157 -14.53 4.56 24.15
CA ARG A 157 -14.34 3.82 25.42
C ARG A 157 -15.67 3.31 25.95
N LYS A 158 -15.72 2.02 26.28
CA LYS A 158 -16.79 1.42 27.06
C LYS A 158 -16.27 0.92 28.41
N GLY A 159 -16.91 1.36 29.49
CA GLY A 159 -16.52 1.02 30.87
C GLY A 159 -15.30 1.82 31.36
N ASP A 160 -14.90 1.54 32.59
CA ASP A 160 -13.81 2.23 33.28
C ASP A 160 -12.60 1.29 33.46
N ARG A 161 -12.20 0.60 32.36
CA ARG A 161 -11.02 -0.27 32.42
C ARG A 161 -9.76 0.61 32.43
N LEU A 162 -9.18 0.77 33.60
CA LEU A 162 -7.83 1.29 33.79
C LEU A 162 -6.89 0.12 34.00
N VAL A 163 -5.93 -0.04 33.11
CA VAL A 163 -4.87 -1.05 33.25
C VAL A 163 -3.61 -0.32 33.68
N GLU A 164 -2.97 -0.80 34.72
CA GLU A 164 -1.66 -0.28 35.11
C GLU A 164 -0.64 -0.62 34.04
N LYS A 165 -0.10 0.39 33.41
CA LYS A 165 0.93 0.28 32.37
C LYS A 165 2.02 1.29 32.67
N LYS A 166 3.27 0.82 32.73
CA LYS A 166 4.41 1.69 32.99
C LYS A 166 4.54 2.77 31.91
N GLY A 167 4.70 4.00 32.33
CA GLY A 167 4.83 5.13 31.41
C GLY A 167 3.52 5.59 30.75
N ALA A 168 2.37 4.99 31.09
CA ALA A 168 1.08 5.44 30.57
C ALA A 168 0.53 6.63 31.36
N VAL A 169 0.02 7.63 30.64
CA VAL A 169 -0.72 8.76 31.20
C VAL A 169 -2.13 8.75 30.63
N TYR A 170 -3.12 8.58 31.49
CA TYR A 170 -4.52 8.51 31.07
C TYR A 170 -5.16 9.89 31.04
N HIS A 171 -5.83 10.22 29.95
CA HIS A 171 -6.70 11.37 29.86
C HIS A 171 -7.96 11.20 30.70
N ALA A 172 -8.26 12.22 31.51
CA ALA A 172 -9.50 12.27 32.30
C ALA A 172 -10.72 12.56 31.42
N CYS A 173 -10.55 13.42 30.43
CA CYS A 173 -11.58 13.85 29.51
C CYS A 173 -11.24 13.48 28.07
N TRP A 174 -12.27 13.12 27.30
CA TRP A 174 -12.13 12.79 25.89
C TRP A 174 -11.69 13.98 25.01
N ASP A 175 -11.97 15.21 25.47
CA ASP A 175 -11.60 16.47 24.80
C ASP A 175 -10.19 16.98 25.16
N ASP A 176 -9.46 16.24 26.00
CA ASP A 176 -8.07 16.58 26.34
C ASP A 176 -7.19 16.54 25.10
N LYS A 177 -6.10 17.30 25.11
CA LYS A 177 -5.20 17.39 23.96
C LYS A 177 -4.18 16.24 23.98
N PRO A 178 -3.98 15.55 22.85
CA PRO A 178 -2.95 14.52 22.77
C PRO A 178 -1.55 15.13 22.89
N PHE A 179 -0.66 14.40 23.55
CA PHE A 179 0.73 14.79 23.71
C PHE A 179 1.63 13.57 23.94
N TYR A 180 2.95 13.76 23.71
CA TYR A 180 3.97 12.81 24.13
C TYR A 180 4.93 13.47 25.10
N TYR A 181 5.20 12.80 26.20
CA TYR A 181 6.29 13.19 27.09
C TYR A 181 7.62 12.74 26.51
N LYS A 182 8.50 13.71 26.28
CA LYS A 182 9.82 13.47 25.74
C LYS A 182 10.87 13.76 26.79
N ASP A 183 11.90 12.94 26.85
CA ASP A 183 13.10 13.24 27.62
C ASP A 183 13.73 14.56 27.13
N VAL A 184 14.19 15.39 28.06
CA VAL A 184 14.68 16.73 27.75
C VAL A 184 15.99 16.69 26.97
N ASP A 185 16.83 15.68 27.21
CA ASP A 185 18.18 15.59 26.65
C ASP A 185 18.17 14.73 25.38
N THR A 186 17.58 13.52 25.42
CA THR A 186 17.58 12.56 24.30
C THR A 186 16.50 12.83 23.27
N LYS A 187 15.42 13.57 23.64
CA LYS A 187 14.20 13.78 22.84
C LYS A 187 13.39 12.50 22.56
N GLU A 188 13.77 11.40 23.16
CA GLU A 188 13.02 10.14 23.10
C GLU A 188 11.68 10.24 23.85
N ILE A 189 10.67 9.53 23.35
CA ILE A 189 9.37 9.47 24.02
C ILE A 189 9.51 8.54 25.24
N VAL A 190 9.24 9.06 26.42
CA VAL A 190 9.35 8.34 27.70
C VAL A 190 7.98 7.97 28.30
N SER A 191 6.91 8.59 27.82
CA SER A 191 5.54 8.30 28.23
C SER A 191 4.57 8.60 27.10
N TYR A 192 3.59 7.74 26.95
CA TYR A 192 2.49 7.89 25.99
C TYR A 192 1.19 8.25 26.72
N ASP A 193 0.37 9.04 26.05
CA ASP A 193 -0.98 9.36 26.52
C ASP A 193 -2.00 8.36 25.98
N PHE A 194 -3.01 8.04 26.80
CA PHE A 194 -4.08 7.11 26.47
C PHE A 194 -5.44 7.72 26.76
N TYR A 195 -6.37 7.58 25.83
CA TYR A 195 -7.78 7.95 26.02
C TYR A 195 -8.63 6.79 26.54
N GLY A 196 -8.10 5.57 26.41
CA GLY A 196 -8.73 4.36 26.90
C GLY A 196 -9.84 3.82 26.02
N GLY A 197 -9.85 4.15 24.73
CA GLY A 197 -10.67 3.45 23.74
C GLY A 197 -10.36 1.96 23.74
N ASN A 198 -11.36 1.12 23.45
CA ASN A 198 -11.21 -0.32 23.61
C ASN A 198 -12.10 -1.15 22.66
N LEU A 199 -11.85 -2.46 22.60
CA LEU A 199 -12.60 -3.39 21.75
C LEU A 199 -14.10 -3.43 22.09
N ALA A 200 -14.45 -3.34 23.39
CA ALA A 200 -15.83 -3.27 23.82
C ALA A 200 -16.52 -1.98 23.32
N GLY A 201 -15.79 -0.88 23.25
CA GLY A 201 -16.27 0.39 22.69
C GLY A 201 -16.48 0.27 21.18
N ILE A 202 -15.56 -0.35 20.44
CA ILE A 202 -15.71 -0.61 19.02
C ILE A 202 -16.97 -1.49 18.79
N GLN A 203 -17.14 -2.53 19.59
CA GLN A 203 -18.31 -3.40 19.51
C GLN A 203 -19.62 -2.65 19.74
N GLU A 204 -19.66 -1.69 20.69
CA GLU A 204 -20.84 -0.85 20.93
C GLU A 204 -21.15 0.06 19.73
N LYS A 205 -20.14 0.46 18.95
CA LYS A 205 -20.30 1.30 17.78
C LYS A 205 -20.59 0.53 16.47
N LEU A 206 -20.66 -0.80 16.49
CA LEU A 206 -20.98 -1.59 15.28
C LEU A 206 -22.31 -1.16 14.62
N PRO A 207 -23.43 -0.88 15.37
CA PRO A 207 -24.66 -0.37 14.75
C PRO A 207 -24.43 0.95 14.01
N TYR A 208 -23.72 1.90 14.61
CA TYR A 208 -23.37 3.17 13.96
C TYR A 208 -22.58 2.96 12.67
N LEU A 209 -21.56 2.10 12.71
CA LEU A 209 -20.74 1.78 11.54
C LEU A 209 -21.54 1.08 10.45
N LYS A 210 -22.50 0.22 10.85
CA LYS A 210 -23.42 -0.44 9.90
C LYS A 210 -24.34 0.58 9.24
N ASP A 211 -24.90 1.51 9.99
CA ASP A 211 -25.78 2.58 9.46
C ASP A 211 -25.00 3.52 8.52
N LEU A 212 -23.71 3.74 8.79
CA LEU A 212 -22.80 4.49 7.91
C LEU A 212 -22.48 3.73 6.60
N GLY A 213 -22.85 2.44 6.49
CA GLY A 213 -22.60 1.61 5.32
C GLY A 213 -21.25 0.89 5.35
N ILE A 214 -20.57 0.87 6.49
CA ILE A 214 -19.27 0.19 6.64
C ILE A 214 -19.46 -1.33 6.60
N SER A 215 -18.58 -1.99 5.84
CA SER A 215 -18.56 -3.45 5.70
C SER A 215 -17.19 -4.07 6.05
N VAL A 216 -16.15 -3.24 6.23
CA VAL A 216 -14.83 -3.67 6.71
C VAL A 216 -14.32 -2.68 7.75
N ILE A 217 -13.88 -3.19 8.88
CA ILE A 217 -13.13 -2.42 9.88
C ILE A 217 -11.67 -2.87 9.80
N TYR A 218 -10.78 -1.92 9.52
CA TYR A 218 -9.34 -2.10 9.68
C TYR A 218 -8.91 -1.50 11.02
N LEU A 219 -8.39 -2.32 11.90
CA LEU A 219 -7.85 -1.90 13.20
C LEU A 219 -6.36 -1.62 13.07
N ASN A 220 -5.92 -0.41 13.45
CA ASN A 220 -4.51 -0.17 13.75
C ASN A 220 -4.03 -1.20 14.78
N PRO A 221 -2.70 -1.41 14.99
CA PRO A 221 -2.20 -2.50 15.81
C PRO A 221 -2.89 -2.60 17.17
N ILE A 222 -3.18 -3.82 17.61
CA ILE A 222 -3.89 -4.11 18.86
C ILE A 222 -3.11 -5.02 19.81
N PHE A 223 -1.93 -5.47 19.40
CA PHE A 223 -1.14 -6.39 20.20
C PHE A 223 -0.49 -5.68 21.37
N GLU A 224 -0.20 -6.43 22.43
CA GLU A 224 0.48 -5.89 23.61
C GLU A 224 1.73 -5.11 23.19
N SER A 225 1.90 -3.90 23.75
CA SER A 225 3.00 -3.00 23.41
C SER A 225 3.24 -1.99 24.55
N ALA A 226 4.28 -1.18 24.46
CA ALA A 226 4.50 -0.09 25.41
C ALA A 226 3.75 1.20 25.01
N SER A 227 3.61 1.45 23.72
CA SER A 227 3.03 2.68 23.17
C SER A 227 1.50 2.64 23.04
N ASN A 228 0.90 3.80 22.75
CA ASN A 228 -0.52 3.94 22.43
C ASN A 228 -0.84 3.59 20.97
N HIS A 229 0.16 3.61 20.08
CA HIS A 229 0.02 3.27 18.65
C HIS A 229 0.21 1.77 18.40
N HIS A 230 0.84 1.03 19.32
CA HIS A 230 1.05 -0.43 19.27
C HIS A 230 1.92 -0.93 18.11
N TYR A 231 2.65 -0.06 17.39
CA TYR A 231 3.62 -0.50 16.37
C TYR A 231 4.89 -1.10 16.97
N ASP A 232 5.14 -0.92 18.25
CA ASP A 232 6.20 -1.55 19.04
C ASP A 232 5.72 -2.87 19.67
N THR A 233 5.35 -3.85 18.85
CA THR A 233 4.74 -5.10 19.30
C THR A 233 5.55 -5.78 20.40
N GLY A 234 4.90 -6.04 21.54
CA GLY A 234 5.45 -6.74 22.71
C GLY A 234 5.14 -8.24 22.72
N ASP A 235 3.91 -8.64 22.42
CA ASP A 235 3.49 -10.04 22.27
C ASP A 235 2.47 -10.19 21.14
N TYR A 236 2.84 -10.87 20.07
CA TYR A 236 2.00 -11.09 18.89
C TYR A 236 0.75 -11.96 19.13
N HIS A 237 0.72 -12.75 20.22
CA HIS A 237 -0.42 -13.62 20.53
C HIS A 237 -1.37 -13.03 21.58
N LYS A 238 -1.17 -11.78 21.97
CA LYS A 238 -1.93 -11.14 23.03
C LYS A 238 -2.43 -9.77 22.60
N VAL A 239 -3.75 -9.56 22.73
CA VAL A 239 -4.34 -8.22 22.66
C VAL A 239 -3.82 -7.40 23.84
N ASP A 240 -3.48 -6.13 23.62
CA ASP A 240 -3.06 -5.25 24.70
C ASP A 240 -4.15 -5.15 25.76
N PRO A 241 -3.83 -5.40 27.06
CA PRO A 241 -4.80 -5.34 28.15
C PRO A 241 -5.57 -4.01 28.24
N ILE A 242 -4.98 -2.91 27.76
CA ILE A 242 -5.67 -1.61 27.68
C ILE A 242 -6.87 -1.69 26.72
N LEU A 243 -6.68 -2.36 25.58
CA LEU A 243 -7.70 -2.47 24.55
C LEU A 243 -8.72 -3.57 24.84
N GLY A 244 -8.29 -4.65 25.51
CA GLY A 244 -9.17 -5.77 25.73
C GLY A 244 -8.47 -7.10 25.99
N THR A 245 -9.14 -8.18 25.59
CA THR A 245 -8.62 -9.54 25.63
C THR A 245 -8.77 -10.22 24.27
N ASN A 246 -8.11 -11.37 24.10
CA ASN A 246 -8.26 -12.18 22.89
C ASN A 246 -9.71 -12.65 22.69
N GLU A 247 -10.40 -12.96 23.79
CA GLU A 247 -11.81 -13.37 23.79
C GLU A 247 -12.72 -12.22 23.36
N GLU A 248 -12.47 -10.99 23.83
CA GLU A 248 -13.21 -9.80 23.42
C GLU A 248 -13.02 -9.51 21.92
N LEU A 249 -11.81 -9.73 21.36
CA LEU A 249 -11.61 -9.63 19.90
C LEU A 249 -12.41 -10.69 19.14
N LYS A 250 -12.41 -11.93 19.61
CA LYS A 250 -13.19 -13.01 19.01
C LYS A 250 -14.68 -12.70 19.04
N GLU A 251 -15.19 -12.16 20.13
CA GLU A 251 -16.59 -11.72 20.24
C GLU A 251 -16.88 -10.55 19.28
N LEU A 252 -15.98 -9.58 19.19
CA LEU A 252 -16.10 -8.46 18.25
C LEU A 252 -16.19 -8.98 16.81
N CYS A 253 -15.31 -9.91 16.41
CA CYS A 253 -15.33 -10.51 15.08
C CYS A 253 -16.65 -11.24 14.81
N ALA A 254 -17.15 -12.02 15.78
CA ALA A 254 -18.42 -12.74 15.64
C ALA A 254 -19.61 -11.77 15.46
N LYS A 255 -19.73 -10.76 16.32
CA LYS A 255 -20.82 -9.76 16.25
C LYS A 255 -20.74 -8.88 14.99
N ALA A 256 -19.54 -8.48 14.59
CA ALA A 256 -19.33 -7.74 13.35
C ALA A 256 -19.80 -8.58 12.15
N LYS A 257 -19.45 -9.86 12.12
CA LYS A 257 -19.85 -10.80 11.06
C LYS A 257 -21.38 -10.96 10.97
N GLU A 258 -22.10 -11.05 12.10
CA GLU A 258 -23.56 -11.09 12.15
C GLU A 258 -24.19 -9.83 11.50
N MET A 259 -23.50 -8.70 11.60
CA MET A 259 -23.93 -7.43 11.00
C MET A 259 -23.42 -7.24 9.56
N GLY A 260 -22.70 -8.22 8.99
CA GLY A 260 -22.11 -8.15 7.66
C GLY A 260 -20.85 -7.27 7.61
N ILE A 261 -20.18 -7.06 8.72
CA ILE A 261 -18.93 -6.32 8.85
C ILE A 261 -17.79 -7.31 9.08
N ARG A 262 -16.66 -7.12 8.40
CA ARG A 262 -15.45 -7.93 8.53
C ARG A 262 -14.36 -7.15 9.25
N ILE A 263 -13.51 -7.85 10.00
CA ILE A 263 -12.39 -7.25 10.74
C ILE A 263 -11.08 -7.62 10.05
N MET A 264 -10.20 -6.63 9.86
CA MET A 264 -8.82 -6.81 9.43
C MET A 264 -7.87 -6.27 10.49
N LEU A 265 -6.76 -6.96 10.72
CA LEU A 265 -5.71 -6.54 11.66
C LEU A 265 -4.50 -5.97 10.94
N ASP A 266 -3.75 -5.17 11.68
CA ASP A 266 -2.42 -4.67 11.28
C ASP A 266 -1.34 -5.66 11.69
N GLY A 267 -0.48 -6.02 10.75
CA GLY A 267 0.66 -6.93 10.95
C GLY A 267 1.99 -6.18 10.85
N VAL A 268 2.59 -5.90 11.99
CA VAL A 268 3.90 -5.26 12.10
C VAL A 268 4.96 -6.34 12.23
N PHE A 269 5.58 -6.74 11.13
CA PHE A 269 6.47 -7.92 11.10
C PHE A 269 7.93 -7.58 10.75
N SER A 270 8.27 -6.32 10.48
CA SER A 270 9.64 -5.87 10.20
C SER A 270 10.47 -5.59 11.45
N HIS A 271 9.81 -5.37 12.59
CA HIS A 271 10.45 -5.06 13.87
C HIS A 271 9.54 -5.46 15.05
N THR A 272 10.10 -5.43 16.24
CA THR A 272 9.36 -5.58 17.50
C THR A 272 9.65 -4.39 18.42
N GLY A 273 8.93 -4.25 19.52
CA GLY A 273 9.36 -3.37 20.60
C GLY A 273 10.64 -3.87 21.27
N ASP A 274 11.51 -2.95 21.73
CA ASP A 274 12.65 -3.33 22.58
C ASP A 274 12.18 -3.86 23.94
N ASP A 275 10.97 -3.49 24.35
CA ASP A 275 10.24 -4.06 25.48
C ASP A 275 9.25 -5.15 25.02
N SER A 276 9.69 -6.04 24.14
CA SER A 276 8.92 -7.22 23.74
C SER A 276 9.40 -8.46 24.46
N ARG A 277 8.56 -9.47 24.58
CA ARG A 277 8.97 -10.78 25.13
C ARG A 277 10.08 -11.46 24.33
N TYR A 278 10.30 -11.03 23.09
CA TYR A 278 11.29 -11.58 22.16
C TYR A 278 12.66 -10.92 22.35
N PHE A 279 12.68 -9.59 22.51
CA PHE A 279 13.90 -8.83 22.75
C PHE A 279 14.21 -8.65 24.23
N ASN A 280 13.20 -8.30 25.03
CA ASN A 280 13.13 -8.20 26.48
C ASN A 280 14.28 -7.41 27.12
N LYS A 281 14.52 -6.21 26.61
CA LYS A 281 15.62 -5.33 27.06
C LYS A 281 15.53 -4.97 28.55
N TYR A 282 14.32 -4.80 29.06
CA TYR A 282 14.06 -4.32 30.41
C TYR A 282 13.69 -5.42 31.41
N GLY A 283 13.56 -6.67 30.94
CA GLY A 283 13.23 -7.80 31.79
C GLY A 283 11.80 -7.81 32.33
N HIS A 284 10.85 -7.25 31.57
CA HIS A 284 9.44 -7.18 31.95
C HIS A 284 8.66 -8.48 31.66
N TYR A 285 9.22 -9.36 30.86
CA TYR A 285 8.63 -10.67 30.52
C TYR A 285 9.42 -11.81 31.17
N ASP A 286 8.72 -12.90 31.49
CA ASP A 286 9.32 -14.11 32.07
C ASP A 286 10.19 -14.90 31.09
N THR A 287 10.20 -14.52 29.82
CA THR A 287 11.02 -15.14 28.77
C THR A 287 12.42 -14.54 28.77
N VAL A 288 13.43 -15.35 28.42
CA VAL A 288 14.77 -14.85 28.15
C VAL A 288 14.81 -14.29 26.73
N GLY A 289 14.82 -12.96 26.61
CA GLY A 289 14.85 -12.27 25.33
C GLY A 289 16.26 -12.23 24.69
N ALA A 290 16.27 -11.86 23.42
CA ALA A 290 17.51 -11.77 22.64
C ALA A 290 18.53 -10.76 23.21
N TYR A 291 18.08 -9.68 23.84
CA TYR A 291 18.95 -8.70 24.46
C TYR A 291 19.63 -9.25 25.73
N GLN A 292 18.98 -10.20 26.43
CA GLN A 292 19.45 -10.72 27.72
C GLN A 292 20.46 -11.87 27.57
N SER A 293 20.32 -12.70 26.53
CA SER A 293 21.19 -13.85 26.32
C SER A 293 21.33 -14.23 24.86
N LYS A 294 22.54 -14.62 24.46
CA LYS A 294 22.78 -15.24 23.14
C LYS A 294 22.19 -16.65 23.02
N ASP A 295 21.85 -17.28 24.14
CA ASP A 295 21.17 -18.59 24.18
C ASP A 295 19.65 -18.45 24.12
N SER A 296 19.12 -17.24 23.99
CA SER A 296 17.69 -17.00 23.79
C SER A 296 17.21 -17.65 22.49
N PRO A 297 16.04 -18.30 22.48
CA PRO A 297 15.45 -18.84 21.26
C PRO A 297 15.15 -17.77 20.20
N TYR A 298 15.15 -16.51 20.60
CA TYR A 298 14.88 -15.34 19.74
C TYR A 298 16.15 -14.63 19.28
N TYR A 299 17.36 -15.05 19.73
CA TYR A 299 18.60 -14.33 19.44
C TYR A 299 18.85 -14.21 17.94
N GLU A 300 18.60 -15.26 17.15
CA GLU A 300 18.80 -15.27 15.70
C GLU A 300 17.82 -14.36 14.93
N TRP A 301 16.74 -13.92 15.58
CA TRP A 301 15.79 -13.00 14.96
C TRP A 301 16.35 -11.60 14.74
N TYR A 302 17.38 -11.22 15.50
CA TYR A 302 17.92 -9.86 15.52
C TYR A 302 19.36 -9.81 15.01
N CYS A 303 19.78 -8.62 14.56
CA CYS A 303 21.15 -8.35 14.12
C CYS A 303 21.84 -7.43 15.14
N PHE A 304 22.83 -7.96 15.85
CA PHE A 304 23.65 -7.19 16.79
C PHE A 304 24.97 -6.77 16.15
N ASN A 305 25.25 -5.47 16.11
CA ASN A 305 26.53 -4.92 15.70
C ASN A 305 27.57 -5.07 16.84
N LYS A 306 27.13 -4.80 18.07
CA LYS A 306 27.88 -5.03 19.32
C LYS A 306 26.89 -5.47 20.40
N TYR A 307 26.97 -6.73 20.77
CA TYR A 307 26.06 -7.34 21.75
C TYR A 307 26.31 -6.84 23.18
N PRO A 308 25.25 -6.53 23.94
CA PRO A 308 23.86 -6.38 23.52
C PRO A 308 23.50 -4.93 23.11
N GLU A 309 24.41 -3.97 23.29
CA GLU A 309 24.10 -2.53 23.31
C GLU A 309 23.81 -1.93 21.93
N SER A 310 24.33 -2.54 20.84
CA SER A 310 24.17 -2.02 19.48
C SER A 310 23.59 -3.08 18.55
N TYR A 311 22.45 -2.77 17.96
CA TYR A 311 21.68 -3.65 17.08
C TYR A 311 21.02 -2.85 15.95
N GLU A 312 20.63 -3.54 14.90
CA GLU A 312 19.85 -2.94 13.82
C GLU A 312 18.45 -2.61 14.33
N SER A 313 17.97 -1.43 13.96
CA SER A 313 16.67 -0.92 14.39
C SER A 313 15.98 -0.17 13.26
N TRP A 314 14.64 -0.17 13.27
CA TRP A 314 13.81 0.46 12.26
C TRP A 314 14.10 1.96 12.20
N TRP A 315 14.62 2.41 11.06
CA TRP A 315 15.04 3.80 10.79
C TRP A 315 15.93 4.41 11.88
N GLY A 316 16.67 3.58 12.62
CA GLY A 316 17.56 4.03 13.70
C GLY A 316 16.88 4.28 15.05
N PHE A 317 15.59 3.97 15.17
CA PHE A 317 14.87 4.04 16.45
C PHE A 317 15.22 2.84 17.33
N SER A 318 16.05 3.06 18.37
CA SER A 318 16.53 1.97 19.24
C SER A 318 15.41 1.23 19.98
N THR A 319 14.23 1.82 20.10
CA THR A 319 13.03 1.19 20.68
C THR A 319 12.35 0.17 19.76
N LEU A 320 12.78 0.10 18.47
CA LEU A 320 12.20 -0.75 17.44
C LEU A 320 13.27 -1.62 16.78
N PRO A 321 13.80 -2.66 17.48
CA PRO A 321 14.79 -3.57 16.92
C PRO A 321 14.22 -4.32 15.71
N ASN A 322 14.93 -4.24 14.56
CA ASN A 322 14.60 -4.96 13.35
C ASN A 322 14.73 -6.47 13.53
N VAL A 323 13.83 -7.21 12.92
CA VAL A 323 13.94 -8.67 12.83
C VAL A 323 14.49 -9.11 11.48
N LYS A 324 15.10 -10.28 11.44
CA LYS A 324 15.48 -10.97 10.21
C LYS A 324 14.32 -11.89 9.79
N GLU A 325 13.43 -11.37 8.98
CA GLU A 325 12.12 -11.98 8.67
C GLU A 325 12.26 -13.36 8.03
N GLU A 326 13.36 -13.63 7.31
CA GLU A 326 13.64 -14.92 6.67
C GLU A 326 14.26 -15.96 7.60
N THR A 327 14.50 -15.63 8.88
CA THR A 327 14.97 -16.61 9.86
C THR A 327 13.94 -17.74 9.99
N PRO A 328 14.32 -19.03 9.85
CA PRO A 328 13.35 -20.12 9.83
C PRO A 328 12.44 -20.17 11.05
N SER A 329 12.95 -19.93 12.25
CA SER A 329 12.16 -19.89 13.49
C SER A 329 11.17 -18.72 13.51
N TYR A 330 11.55 -17.54 12.96
CA TYR A 330 10.63 -16.41 12.83
C TYR A 330 9.54 -16.67 11.78
N MET A 331 9.93 -17.20 10.60
CA MET A 331 8.97 -17.61 9.56
C MET A 331 7.96 -18.63 10.09
N ASN A 332 8.42 -19.60 10.89
CA ASN A 332 7.55 -20.58 11.49
C ASN A 332 6.60 -19.94 12.49
N PHE A 333 7.11 -19.11 13.38
CA PHE A 333 6.33 -18.42 14.41
C PHE A 333 5.26 -17.48 13.81
N ILE A 334 5.61 -16.71 12.79
CA ILE A 334 4.65 -15.77 12.18
C ILE A 334 3.70 -16.47 11.19
N ILE A 335 4.20 -17.44 10.40
CA ILE A 335 3.49 -17.92 9.19
C ILE A 335 3.17 -19.42 9.21
N ASN A 336 4.19 -20.31 9.45
CA ASN A 336 4.07 -21.69 9.02
C ASN A 336 3.45 -22.63 10.07
N ASP A 337 3.80 -22.45 11.35
CA ASP A 337 3.33 -23.34 12.43
C ASP A 337 1.79 -23.30 12.58
N GLU A 338 1.22 -24.35 13.18
CA GLU A 338 -0.23 -24.45 13.37
C GLU A 338 -0.79 -23.38 14.31
N ASP A 339 0.03 -22.91 15.24
CA ASP A 339 -0.25 -21.82 16.17
C ASP A 339 0.47 -20.52 15.79
N SER A 340 0.95 -20.42 14.55
CA SER A 340 1.56 -19.20 14.01
C SER A 340 0.64 -17.98 14.19
N VAL A 341 1.24 -16.81 14.32
CA VAL A 341 0.51 -15.55 14.50
C VAL A 341 -0.58 -15.39 13.45
N LEU A 342 -0.26 -15.63 12.16
CA LEU A 342 -1.20 -15.60 11.07
C LEU A 342 -2.41 -16.50 11.35
N LYS A 343 -2.18 -17.79 11.60
CA LYS A 343 -3.25 -18.79 11.76
C LYS A 343 -4.03 -18.61 13.05
N TYR A 344 -3.35 -18.21 14.12
CA TYR A 344 -3.99 -17.96 15.40
C TYR A 344 -5.09 -16.89 15.30
N TRP A 345 -4.77 -15.73 14.73
CA TRP A 345 -5.73 -14.64 14.60
C TRP A 345 -6.80 -14.92 13.55
N MET A 346 -6.48 -15.62 12.46
CA MET A 346 -7.51 -16.09 11.52
C MET A 346 -8.53 -17.00 12.22
N LYS A 347 -8.10 -17.87 13.13
CA LYS A 347 -9.00 -18.70 13.94
C LYS A 347 -9.88 -17.88 14.91
N GLN A 348 -9.46 -16.65 15.27
CA GLN A 348 -10.32 -15.74 16.08
C GLN A 348 -11.41 -15.05 15.22
N GLY A 349 -11.38 -15.18 13.90
CA GLY A 349 -12.44 -14.74 13.00
C GLY A 349 -12.15 -13.45 12.22
N ILE A 350 -10.90 -12.99 12.17
CA ILE A 350 -10.51 -11.90 11.27
C ILE A 350 -10.60 -12.36 9.81
N SER A 351 -10.71 -11.42 8.89
CA SER A 351 -10.90 -11.69 7.45
C SER A 351 -9.73 -11.21 6.59
N GLY A 352 -8.66 -10.75 7.19
CA GLY A 352 -7.47 -10.32 6.47
C GLY A 352 -6.47 -9.56 7.32
N TRP A 353 -5.37 -9.24 6.68
CA TRP A 353 -4.23 -8.53 7.26
C TRP A 353 -3.85 -7.31 6.42
N ARG A 354 -3.55 -6.20 7.07
CA ARG A 354 -2.76 -5.13 6.49
C ARG A 354 -1.32 -5.33 6.95
N LEU A 355 -0.37 -5.39 6.04
CA LEU A 355 1.05 -5.47 6.37
C LEU A 355 1.66 -4.08 6.42
N ASP A 356 2.20 -3.77 7.60
CA ASP A 356 2.95 -2.55 7.88
C ASP A 356 4.26 -2.56 7.09
N VAL A 357 4.64 -1.39 6.54
CA VAL A 357 5.88 -1.17 5.77
C VAL A 357 6.27 -2.34 4.87
N VAL A 358 5.32 -2.82 4.06
CA VAL A 358 5.51 -4.04 3.25
C VAL A 358 6.72 -3.96 2.31
N ASP A 359 7.17 -2.74 1.98
CA ASP A 359 8.39 -2.50 1.21
C ASP A 359 9.66 -2.98 1.92
N GLU A 360 9.64 -3.08 3.23
CA GLU A 360 10.77 -3.56 4.04
C GLU A 360 10.76 -5.08 4.25
N LEU A 361 9.60 -5.73 4.02
CA LEU A 361 9.50 -7.18 4.13
C LEU A 361 10.11 -7.86 2.90
N PRO A 362 10.94 -8.91 3.06
CA PRO A 362 11.47 -9.67 1.93
C PRO A 362 10.36 -10.34 1.09
N GLU A 363 10.56 -10.42 -0.22
CA GLU A 363 9.63 -11.08 -1.16
C GLU A 363 9.27 -12.53 -0.73
N LYS A 364 10.24 -13.27 -0.22
CA LYS A 364 10.03 -14.62 0.28
C LYS A 364 9.09 -14.67 1.48
N PHE A 365 9.14 -13.67 2.36
CA PHE A 365 8.24 -13.55 3.50
C PHE A 365 6.82 -13.23 3.02
N THR A 366 6.65 -12.21 2.19
CA THR A 366 5.34 -11.78 1.69
C THR A 366 4.65 -12.86 0.88
N GLN A 367 5.37 -13.57 0.01
CA GLN A 367 4.84 -14.70 -0.76
C GLN A 367 4.48 -15.89 0.13
N ALA A 368 5.26 -16.19 1.16
CA ALA A 368 4.93 -17.26 2.11
C ALA A 368 3.68 -16.90 2.91
N PHE A 369 3.60 -15.65 3.39
CA PHE A 369 2.44 -15.16 4.13
C PHE A 369 1.16 -15.22 3.27
N TYR A 370 1.21 -14.72 2.04
CA TYR A 370 0.09 -14.78 1.11
C TYR A 370 -0.38 -16.22 0.86
N ARG A 371 0.57 -17.11 0.55
CA ARG A 371 0.27 -18.51 0.29
C ARG A 371 -0.39 -19.21 1.47
N GLU A 372 0.13 -19.04 2.68
CA GLU A 372 -0.43 -19.65 3.89
C GLU A 372 -1.77 -19.00 4.27
N LEU A 373 -1.91 -17.68 4.12
CA LEU A 373 -3.18 -16.98 4.32
C LEU A 373 -4.28 -17.57 3.41
N LYS A 374 -3.99 -17.73 2.12
CA LYS A 374 -4.96 -18.29 1.14
C LYS A 374 -5.26 -19.77 1.37
N LYS A 375 -4.37 -20.53 2.01
CA LYS A 375 -4.66 -21.90 2.45
C LYS A 375 -5.61 -21.95 3.64
N VAL A 376 -5.48 -21.02 4.59
CA VAL A 376 -6.36 -20.91 5.76
C VAL A 376 -7.75 -20.45 5.34
N ASP A 377 -7.82 -19.40 4.53
CA ASP A 377 -9.05 -18.89 3.95
C ASP A 377 -8.75 -18.23 2.59
N LYS A 378 -9.24 -18.85 1.51
CA LYS A 378 -9.07 -18.33 0.14
C LYS A 378 -9.68 -16.93 -0.05
N ASP A 379 -10.67 -16.58 0.77
CA ASP A 379 -11.38 -15.30 0.72
C ASP A 379 -10.78 -14.27 1.69
N ALA A 380 -9.72 -14.62 2.44
CA ALA A 380 -8.98 -13.63 3.24
C ALA A 380 -8.22 -12.65 2.37
N VAL A 381 -8.05 -11.42 2.85
CA VAL A 381 -7.40 -10.32 2.13
C VAL A 381 -6.04 -10.01 2.72
N MET A 382 -5.04 -9.86 1.86
CA MET A 382 -3.72 -9.32 2.19
C MET A 382 -3.56 -7.95 1.56
N LEU A 383 -3.54 -6.92 2.40
CA LEU A 383 -3.37 -5.51 2.02
C LEU A 383 -1.98 -5.04 2.45
N GLY A 384 -1.24 -4.39 1.56
CA GLY A 384 0.09 -3.85 1.87
C GLY A 384 0.10 -2.34 2.00
N GLU A 385 0.92 -1.82 2.89
CA GLU A 385 1.25 -0.40 2.92
C GLU A 385 2.30 -0.10 1.84
N VAL A 386 1.86 0.54 0.76
CA VAL A 386 2.71 1.02 -0.33
C VAL A 386 2.37 2.47 -0.61
N TRP A 387 3.38 3.34 -0.61
CA TRP A 387 3.18 4.80 -0.71
C TRP A 387 3.13 5.31 -2.14
N GLU A 388 3.70 4.56 -3.08
CA GLU A 388 3.76 4.91 -4.50
C GLU A 388 2.95 3.92 -5.34
N ASP A 389 3.22 3.88 -6.65
CA ASP A 389 2.60 2.92 -7.56
C ASP A 389 3.02 1.48 -7.21
N ALA A 390 2.08 0.69 -6.67
CA ALA A 390 2.32 -0.68 -6.23
C ALA A 390 2.61 -1.65 -7.39
N SER A 391 2.32 -1.28 -8.64
CA SER A 391 2.53 -2.15 -9.80
C SER A 391 4.00 -2.23 -10.21
N ASN A 392 4.81 -1.22 -9.85
CA ASN A 392 6.19 -1.11 -10.32
C ASN A 392 7.14 -0.53 -9.26
N LYS A 393 6.77 -0.69 -7.99
CA LYS A 393 7.58 -0.22 -6.88
C LYS A 393 8.99 -0.84 -6.90
N SER A 394 10.00 0.00 -6.72
CA SER A 394 11.35 -0.44 -6.39
C SER A 394 11.67 -0.04 -4.95
N ALA A 395 12.01 -0.99 -4.13
CA ALA A 395 12.40 -0.78 -2.74
C ALA A 395 13.70 -1.52 -2.44
N TYR A 396 14.63 -0.85 -1.77
CA TYR A 396 15.93 -1.42 -1.39
C TYR A 396 16.73 -2.05 -2.56
N GLY A 397 16.57 -1.46 -3.77
CA GLY A 397 17.23 -1.96 -4.99
C GLY A 397 16.57 -3.19 -5.62
N VAL A 398 15.41 -3.61 -5.12
CA VAL A 398 14.63 -4.74 -5.64
C VAL A 398 13.35 -4.23 -6.27
N SER A 399 13.07 -4.66 -7.50
CA SER A 399 11.77 -4.44 -8.15
C SER A 399 10.74 -5.37 -7.53
N ARG A 400 9.63 -4.79 -7.04
CA ARG A 400 8.55 -5.51 -6.35
C ARG A 400 7.48 -5.97 -7.33
N GLU A 401 7.01 -7.19 -7.16
CA GLU A 401 5.99 -7.83 -8.00
C GLU A 401 4.65 -7.99 -7.25
N TYR A 402 4.29 -7.01 -6.40
CA TYR A 402 3.15 -7.06 -5.48
C TYR A 402 1.83 -7.47 -6.13
N LEU A 403 1.58 -7.00 -7.35
CA LEU A 403 0.31 -7.21 -8.05
C LEU A 403 0.38 -8.33 -9.10
N CYS A 404 1.44 -9.13 -9.09
CA CYS A 404 1.60 -10.26 -10.00
C CYS A 404 0.85 -11.54 -9.58
N GLY A 405 -0.01 -11.46 -8.55
CA GLY A 405 -0.92 -12.53 -8.14
C GLY A 405 -0.33 -13.56 -7.17
N GLN A 406 0.67 -13.17 -6.36
CA GLN A 406 1.29 -14.04 -5.36
C GLN A 406 1.70 -13.33 -4.06
N GLU A 407 1.40 -12.02 -3.92
CA GLU A 407 1.78 -11.25 -2.74
C GLU A 407 0.62 -10.44 -2.16
N LEU A 408 0.03 -9.50 -2.90
CA LEU A 408 -1.00 -8.61 -2.37
C LEU A 408 -2.32 -8.72 -3.15
N ASP A 409 -3.42 -8.73 -2.42
CA ASP A 409 -4.76 -8.51 -2.99
C ASP A 409 -5.02 -7.02 -3.19
N SER A 410 -4.50 -6.18 -2.30
CA SER A 410 -4.73 -4.74 -2.25
C SER A 410 -3.51 -4.00 -1.73
N ALA A 411 -3.41 -2.73 -2.03
CA ALA A 411 -2.46 -1.81 -1.40
C ALA A 411 -3.15 -0.50 -1.01
N MET A 412 -2.56 0.24 -0.07
CA MET A 412 -3.00 1.59 0.30
C MET A 412 -2.75 2.53 -0.88
N ASN A 413 -3.82 3.05 -1.49
CA ASN A 413 -3.77 3.82 -2.74
C ASN A 413 -3.38 5.29 -2.48
N TYR A 414 -2.17 5.53 -1.99
CA TYR A 414 -1.62 6.88 -1.84
C TYR A 414 -1.53 7.66 -3.17
N PRO A 415 -1.25 7.04 -4.34
CA PRO A 415 -1.32 7.74 -5.62
C PRO A 415 -2.71 8.35 -5.90
N PHE A 416 -3.79 7.63 -5.58
CA PHE A 416 -5.15 8.17 -5.67
C PHE A 416 -5.34 9.37 -4.72
N ARG A 417 -4.94 9.21 -3.43
CA ARG A 417 -4.99 10.29 -2.45
C ARG A 417 -4.29 11.54 -2.95
N GLN A 418 -3.07 11.38 -3.46
CA GLN A 418 -2.28 12.51 -3.98
C GLN A 418 -2.94 13.16 -5.19
N ALA A 419 -3.52 12.38 -6.10
CA ALA A 419 -4.27 12.91 -7.26
C ALA A 419 -5.46 13.77 -6.82
N VAL A 420 -6.24 13.31 -5.84
CA VAL A 420 -7.38 14.07 -5.28
C VAL A 420 -6.90 15.39 -4.64
N LEU A 421 -5.83 15.33 -3.85
CA LEU A 421 -5.28 16.52 -3.18
C LEU A 421 -4.72 17.53 -4.18
N ASP A 422 -3.92 17.08 -5.14
CA ASP A 422 -3.31 17.94 -6.14
C ASP A 422 -4.38 18.69 -6.95
N PHE A 423 -5.47 18.01 -7.30
CA PHE A 423 -6.58 18.63 -8.00
C PHE A 423 -7.33 19.66 -7.14
N LEU A 424 -7.74 19.27 -5.93
CA LEU A 424 -8.57 20.13 -5.08
C LEU A 424 -7.80 21.33 -4.50
N LEU A 425 -6.48 21.21 -4.37
CA LEU A 425 -5.61 22.30 -3.95
C LEU A 425 -5.10 23.14 -5.12
N GLY A 426 -5.37 22.73 -6.37
CA GLY A 426 -4.97 23.46 -7.56
C GLY A 426 -3.50 23.28 -7.98
N TYR A 427 -2.85 22.20 -7.51
CA TYR A 427 -1.46 21.88 -7.88
C TYR A 427 -1.37 21.14 -9.24
N ALA A 428 -2.45 20.52 -9.68
CA ALA A 428 -2.54 19.87 -10.98
C ALA A 428 -3.92 20.08 -11.62
N ASP A 429 -3.94 20.19 -12.96
CA ASP A 429 -5.18 20.29 -13.72
C ASP A 429 -5.83 18.91 -13.98
N ALA A 430 -7.06 18.93 -14.51
CA ALA A 430 -7.83 17.71 -14.77
C ALA A 430 -7.15 16.78 -15.80
N GLY A 431 -6.41 17.34 -16.77
CA GLY A 431 -5.66 16.56 -17.76
C GLY A 431 -4.52 15.79 -17.12
N GLN A 432 -3.72 16.45 -16.29
CA GLN A 432 -2.62 15.84 -15.55
C GLN A 432 -3.11 14.73 -14.60
N ILE A 433 -4.21 14.97 -13.90
CA ILE A 433 -4.81 13.97 -13.00
C ILE A 433 -5.36 12.78 -13.79
N SER A 434 -6.04 13.04 -14.91
CA SER A 434 -6.56 11.97 -15.79
C SER A 434 -5.45 11.04 -16.26
N VAL A 435 -4.30 11.59 -16.66
CA VAL A 435 -3.14 10.79 -17.09
C VAL A 435 -2.63 9.90 -15.94
N ARG A 436 -2.47 10.45 -14.74
CA ARG A 436 -2.03 9.69 -13.56
C ARG A 436 -2.98 8.54 -13.23
N LEU A 437 -4.29 8.81 -13.16
CA LEU A 437 -5.28 7.79 -12.82
C LEU A 437 -5.43 6.71 -13.91
N ARG A 438 -5.30 7.09 -15.19
CA ARG A 438 -5.27 6.14 -16.30
C ARG A 438 -4.03 5.25 -16.27
N SER A 439 -2.88 5.77 -15.86
CA SER A 439 -1.66 4.99 -15.69
C SER A 439 -1.85 3.90 -14.63
N LEU A 440 -2.47 4.22 -13.48
CA LEU A 440 -2.81 3.21 -12.47
C LEU A 440 -3.77 2.16 -13.03
N GLN A 441 -4.80 2.58 -13.76
CA GLN A 441 -5.77 1.67 -14.39
C GLN A 441 -5.12 0.76 -15.44
N GLU A 442 -4.14 1.25 -16.19
CA GLU A 442 -3.38 0.48 -17.16
C GLU A 442 -2.46 -0.53 -16.49
N ASN A 443 -1.73 -0.11 -15.45
CA ASN A 443 -0.67 -0.91 -14.87
C ASN A 443 -1.17 -1.96 -13.87
N TYR A 444 -2.35 -1.76 -13.26
CA TYR A 444 -2.88 -2.68 -12.26
C TYR A 444 -3.74 -3.77 -12.91
N PRO A 445 -3.59 -5.05 -12.51
CA PRO A 445 -4.60 -6.07 -12.83
C PRO A 445 -5.98 -5.59 -12.40
N LYS A 446 -6.98 -5.82 -13.24
CA LYS A 446 -8.33 -5.30 -13.01
C LYS A 446 -8.88 -5.66 -11.63
N HIS A 447 -8.66 -6.90 -11.17
CA HIS A 447 -9.11 -7.34 -9.87
C HIS A 447 -8.44 -6.60 -8.71
N ASN A 448 -7.13 -6.28 -8.82
CA ASN A 448 -6.43 -5.45 -7.83
C ASN A 448 -6.89 -3.99 -7.93
N PHE A 449 -7.03 -3.42 -9.13
CA PHE A 449 -7.47 -2.03 -9.30
C PHE A 449 -8.82 -1.75 -8.60
N TYR A 450 -9.76 -2.69 -8.68
CA TYR A 450 -11.05 -2.61 -7.99
C TYR A 450 -10.98 -2.99 -6.50
N ALA A 451 -9.84 -3.46 -6.01
CA ALA A 451 -9.61 -3.80 -4.62
C ALA A 451 -8.69 -2.82 -3.89
N MET A 452 -8.14 -1.81 -4.57
CA MET A 452 -7.22 -0.84 -3.96
C MET A 452 -7.90 -0.08 -2.83
N MET A 453 -7.22 0.04 -1.67
CA MET A 453 -7.70 0.84 -0.54
C MET A 453 -7.58 2.33 -0.84
N ASN A 454 -8.68 2.95 -1.27
CA ASN A 454 -8.73 4.38 -1.59
C ASN A 454 -8.90 5.21 -0.33
N LEU A 455 -7.80 5.70 0.23
CA LEU A 455 -7.79 6.51 1.46
C LEU A 455 -7.70 8.01 1.14
N LEU A 456 -8.23 8.83 2.04
CA LEU A 456 -8.00 10.28 2.09
C LEU A 456 -7.23 10.66 3.36
N GLY A 457 -7.54 10.05 4.49
CA GLY A 457 -6.89 10.18 5.77
C GLY A 457 -6.33 8.83 6.26
N SER A 458 -5.36 8.89 7.16
CA SER A 458 -4.83 7.77 7.93
C SER A 458 -4.16 8.30 9.20
N HIS A 459 -3.73 7.41 10.09
CA HIS A 459 -2.97 7.78 11.29
C HIS A 459 -1.58 8.40 10.99
N ASP A 460 -1.06 8.23 9.76
CA ASP A 460 0.23 8.78 9.32
C ASP A 460 0.11 10.16 8.69
N ARG A 461 -1.09 10.68 8.54
CA ARG A 461 -1.35 11.91 7.80
C ARG A 461 -2.19 12.90 8.61
N GLU A 462 -2.07 14.17 8.23
CA GLU A 462 -2.96 15.21 8.71
C GLU A 462 -4.41 14.84 8.35
N ARG A 463 -5.35 15.19 9.24
CA ARG A 463 -6.78 15.06 8.96
C ARG A 463 -7.14 15.74 7.65
N ILE A 464 -7.95 15.09 6.85
CA ILE A 464 -8.26 15.56 5.49
C ILE A 464 -8.85 16.96 5.46
N LEU A 465 -9.71 17.29 6.44
CA LEU A 465 -10.28 18.64 6.56
C LEU A 465 -9.21 19.70 6.84
N THR A 466 -8.26 19.40 7.74
CA THR A 466 -7.16 20.31 8.07
C THR A 466 -6.30 20.62 6.85
N LEU A 467 -6.01 19.59 6.06
CA LEU A 467 -5.20 19.71 4.85
C LEU A 467 -5.93 20.49 3.74
N LEU A 468 -7.19 20.13 3.45
CA LEU A 468 -7.98 20.78 2.39
C LEU A 468 -8.46 22.19 2.75
N GLY A 469 -8.46 22.52 4.04
CA GLY A 469 -8.65 23.88 4.55
C GLY A 469 -7.41 24.76 4.49
N GLU A 470 -6.31 24.24 3.91
CA GLU A 470 -5.04 24.98 3.79
C GLU A 470 -4.55 25.51 5.15
N ALA A 471 -4.61 24.66 6.19
CA ALA A 471 -3.95 24.95 7.45
C ALA A 471 -2.45 25.26 7.22
N PRO A 472 -1.82 26.11 8.03
CA PRO A 472 -0.37 26.31 7.96
C PRO A 472 0.36 24.97 8.01
N SER A 473 1.53 24.87 7.32
CA SER A 473 2.36 23.66 7.42
C SER A 473 2.63 23.33 8.90
N GLN A 474 2.62 22.04 9.22
CA GLN A 474 2.93 21.54 10.57
C GLN A 474 4.26 22.11 11.10
N GLU A 475 5.26 22.26 10.25
CA GLU A 475 6.56 22.84 10.56
C GLU A 475 6.47 24.31 10.97
N GLY A 476 5.49 25.04 10.43
CA GLY A 476 5.22 26.44 10.77
C GLY A 476 4.37 26.64 12.04
N VAL A 477 3.85 25.55 12.64
CA VAL A 477 3.03 25.60 13.85
C VAL A 477 3.79 24.99 15.02
N PRO A 478 4.10 25.72 16.10
CA PRO A 478 4.72 25.13 17.29
C PRO A 478 3.94 23.91 17.79
N ALA A 479 4.65 22.84 18.16
CA ALA A 479 4.04 21.57 18.56
C ALA A 479 2.96 21.74 19.65
N VAL A 480 3.19 22.62 20.63
CA VAL A 480 2.22 22.95 21.69
C VAL A 480 0.90 23.51 21.15
N ARG A 481 0.90 24.09 19.95
CA ARG A 481 -0.29 24.64 19.30
C ARG A 481 -0.93 23.69 18.30
N GLN A 482 -0.21 22.69 17.82
CA GLN A 482 -0.73 21.76 16.81
C GLN A 482 -1.98 21.03 17.30
N ALA A 483 -1.97 20.51 18.52
CA ALA A 483 -3.10 19.80 19.12
C ALA A 483 -4.37 20.67 19.31
N SER A 484 -4.19 21.98 19.41
CA SER A 484 -5.29 22.94 19.61
C SER A 484 -5.66 23.76 18.38
N TYR A 485 -4.90 23.63 17.29
CA TYR A 485 -5.20 24.34 16.05
C TYR A 485 -6.52 23.87 15.46
N ARG A 486 -7.35 24.84 15.07
CA ARG A 486 -8.60 24.56 14.35
C ARG A 486 -8.75 25.58 13.22
N LEU A 487 -9.25 25.12 12.10
CA LEU A 487 -9.66 25.99 11.00
C LEU A 487 -10.86 26.84 11.43
N ASP A 488 -10.89 28.06 10.95
CA ASP A 488 -12.01 29.00 11.15
C ASP A 488 -12.39 29.72 9.86
N GLY A 489 -13.48 30.47 9.90
CA GLY A 489 -13.90 31.37 8.83
C GLY A 489 -13.83 30.77 7.43
N GLU A 490 -13.15 31.44 6.52
CA GLU A 490 -13.05 31.05 5.11
C GLU A 490 -12.29 29.73 4.93
N ARG A 491 -11.25 29.45 5.73
CA ARG A 491 -10.49 28.20 5.66
C ARG A 491 -11.34 27.01 6.01
N LEU A 492 -12.14 27.11 7.07
CA LEU A 492 -13.07 26.04 7.45
C LEU A 492 -14.11 25.81 6.35
N TYR A 493 -14.70 26.88 5.81
CA TYR A 493 -15.70 26.76 4.73
C TYR A 493 -15.10 26.10 3.48
N LYS A 494 -13.96 26.55 2.99
CA LYS A 494 -13.24 25.94 1.86
C LYS A 494 -12.89 24.49 2.15
N GLY A 495 -12.35 24.19 3.32
CA GLY A 495 -11.98 22.85 3.75
C GLY A 495 -13.18 21.91 3.70
N LEU A 496 -14.32 22.30 4.27
CA LEU A 496 -15.55 21.51 4.25
C LEU A 496 -16.06 21.23 2.83
N MET A 497 -16.04 22.25 1.95
CA MET A 497 -16.49 22.09 0.56
C MET A 497 -15.58 21.14 -0.21
N ARG A 498 -14.26 21.29 -0.08
CA ARG A 498 -13.27 20.43 -0.72
C ARG A 498 -13.31 18.99 -0.15
N THR A 499 -13.50 18.84 1.16
CA THR A 499 -13.63 17.52 1.80
C THR A 499 -14.84 16.77 1.27
N LYS A 500 -16.00 17.44 1.11
CA LYS A 500 -17.18 16.83 0.48
C LYS A 500 -16.91 16.37 -0.96
N MET A 501 -16.19 17.17 -1.74
CA MET A 501 -15.79 16.78 -3.11
C MET A 501 -14.82 15.59 -3.10
N ALA A 502 -13.83 15.58 -2.17
CA ALA A 502 -12.91 14.48 -2.01
C ALA A 502 -13.62 13.17 -1.64
N ILE A 503 -14.57 13.22 -0.69
CA ILE A 503 -15.37 12.06 -0.28
C ILE A 503 -16.24 11.57 -1.45
N LEU A 504 -16.90 12.47 -2.20
CA LEU A 504 -17.67 12.08 -3.38
C LEU A 504 -16.80 11.35 -4.39
N TRP A 505 -15.60 11.86 -4.64
CA TRP A 505 -14.66 11.21 -5.54
C TRP A 505 -14.21 9.84 -5.00
N GLN A 506 -13.81 9.76 -3.73
CA GLN A 506 -13.43 8.51 -3.06
C GLN A 506 -14.51 7.43 -3.17
N MET A 507 -15.77 7.79 -2.94
CA MET A 507 -16.90 6.85 -2.97
C MET A 507 -17.34 6.43 -4.38
N THR A 508 -16.92 7.15 -5.43
CA THR A 508 -17.31 6.87 -6.83
C THR A 508 -16.15 6.38 -7.70
N PHE A 509 -14.90 6.48 -7.23
CA PHE A 509 -13.74 5.95 -7.93
C PHE A 509 -13.60 4.44 -7.70
N PRO A 510 -13.18 3.66 -8.72
CA PRO A 510 -12.95 2.22 -8.56
C PRO A 510 -11.98 1.89 -7.43
N GLY A 511 -12.33 0.92 -6.60
CA GLY A 511 -11.57 0.50 -5.43
C GLY A 511 -12.43 0.45 -4.18
N VAL A 512 -11.80 0.25 -3.03
CA VAL A 512 -12.40 0.17 -1.70
C VAL A 512 -12.21 1.50 -0.98
N PRO A 513 -13.25 2.35 -0.87
CA PRO A 513 -13.16 3.58 -0.10
C PRO A 513 -12.80 3.28 1.35
N SER A 514 -11.82 4.00 1.91
CA SER A 514 -11.41 3.84 3.30
C SER A 514 -11.55 5.15 4.06
N VAL A 515 -12.46 5.18 5.01
CA VAL A 515 -12.71 6.31 5.90
C VAL A 515 -11.83 6.16 7.14
N TYR A 516 -11.01 7.14 7.44
CA TYR A 516 -10.29 7.18 8.72
C TYR A 516 -11.24 7.72 9.80
N TYR A 517 -11.33 7.05 10.95
CA TYR A 517 -12.29 7.38 12.00
C TYR A 517 -12.33 8.88 12.30
N GLY A 518 -13.51 9.44 12.40
CA GLY A 518 -13.71 10.86 12.67
C GLY A 518 -13.66 11.78 11.45
N ASP A 519 -13.18 11.32 10.28
CA ASP A 519 -13.24 12.13 9.05
C ASP A 519 -14.70 12.37 8.62
N GLU A 520 -15.60 11.41 8.89
CA GLU A 520 -17.04 11.51 8.60
C GLU A 520 -17.76 12.58 9.42
N ILE A 521 -17.20 12.95 10.57
CA ILE A 521 -17.71 14.04 11.42
C ILE A 521 -16.82 15.29 11.37
N ALA A 522 -15.92 15.35 10.38
CA ALA A 522 -15.06 16.49 10.10
C ALA A 522 -14.06 16.81 11.22
N LEU A 523 -13.46 15.78 11.85
CA LEU A 523 -12.38 15.96 12.81
C LEU A 523 -11.19 16.66 12.16
N GLN A 524 -10.54 17.51 12.95
CA GLN A 524 -9.37 18.28 12.56
C GLN A 524 -8.15 17.89 13.38
N GLY A 525 -7.00 17.87 12.78
CA GLY A 525 -5.72 17.59 13.45
C GLY A 525 -4.56 17.57 12.47
N TYR A 526 -3.38 17.83 12.99
CA TYR A 526 -2.11 17.59 12.31
C TYR A 526 -1.73 16.11 12.42
N ARG A 527 -0.53 15.74 11.98
CA ARG A 527 0.00 14.38 12.14
C ARG A 527 0.11 13.97 13.60
N ASP A 528 0.49 12.74 13.82
CA ASP A 528 0.77 12.18 15.14
C ASP A 528 1.50 13.20 16.06
N PRO A 529 1.05 13.36 17.31
CA PRO A 529 -0.06 12.68 18.00
C PRO A 529 -1.46 13.31 17.76
N SER A 530 -1.59 14.28 16.88
CA SER A 530 -2.81 15.12 16.74
C SER A 530 -3.82 14.65 15.68
N CYS A 531 -3.55 13.58 14.97
CA CYS A 531 -4.43 13.06 13.90
C CYS A 531 -5.63 12.20 14.36
#